data_a7a52a6a27ab730e2e955bba424aa1e3
#
_entry.id   a7a52a6a27ab730e2e955bba424aa1e3
#
_cell.length_a   1.000
_cell.length_b   1.000
_cell.length_c   1.000
_cell.angle_alpha   90.00
_cell.angle_beta   90.00
_cell.angle_gamma   90.00
#
_symmetry.space_group_name_H-M   'P 1'
#
loop_
_entity.id
_entity.type
_entity.pdbx_description
1 polymer ?
#
loop_
_entity_poly.entity_id
_entity_poly.type
_entity_poly.pdbx_seq_one_letter_code
_entity_poly.pdbx_strand_id
1 'polypeptide(L)'
;MQKFLKIALKYGILNALCFTFIACSAKIPDNKSLTQDLMPNFTNISLISQNTNQKIQNSTPIEQMRLLFDDSTLDALLEIAAQKNLDLQITQTRILQAQAQLKTAWGDLFPTINGSLNTETSKSRSNTTPVIKTHSYSTQIGATLSWEFDLFGRLRQTKNAKQSLYEKSLQDLENAKITLFSDIATLYFTLLETQKNLILTQDNITHYANALELTRLKVENGLLDSTELFEKQDLLTEEQNTLERLKSIEEESKNALLVLLDTSTLPFRIQQNLPQPKTQFNLANLPADTLLSRPDIKAALFSLHAQIYTKANAKASLFPILSISANIGEILDSTTQSSGNLAWGLASSLSAPILNRTQLTQNYFLQDALLKESYLTLQKSLKDAFFEIENASFNTNSAQTQLQNSHRRLKNAQNYYEFSFNRHTIGLIDTLEHALNSASLNNAQKSLNTAQSENLKTLVTLYKAFGGNLNLHKESYADN
;
A
#
# COMPACT_ATOMS: atom_id res chain seq x y z
N MET A 1 -28.39 -62.36 20.90
CA MET A 1 -28.70 -61.45 19.77
C MET A 1 -28.66 -59.97 20.14
N GLN A 2 -29.25 -59.53 21.26
CA GLN A 2 -29.25 -58.10 21.67
C GLN A 2 -27.88 -57.47 22.00
N LYS A 3 -26.88 -58.24 22.48
CA LYS A 3 -25.53 -57.73 22.77
C LYS A 3 -24.73 -57.46 21.48
N PHE A 4 -24.89 -58.26 20.42
CA PHE A 4 -24.23 -58.06 19.14
C PHE A 4 -24.78 -56.82 18.39
N LEU A 5 -26.07 -56.57 18.46
CA LEU A 5 -26.67 -55.40 17.85
C LEU A 5 -26.20 -54.06 18.49
N LYS A 6 -26.02 -54.04 19.82
CA LYS A 6 -25.47 -52.89 20.55
C LYS A 6 -24.00 -52.63 20.23
N ILE A 7 -23.20 -53.65 19.96
CA ILE A 7 -21.78 -53.53 19.56
C ILE A 7 -21.67 -53.03 18.11
N ALA A 8 -22.44 -53.60 17.19
CA ALA A 8 -22.49 -53.18 15.78
C ALA A 8 -23.00 -51.75 15.64
N LEU A 9 -23.98 -51.30 16.40
CA LEU A 9 -24.45 -49.90 16.42
C LEU A 9 -23.38 -48.94 16.97
N LYS A 10 -22.64 -49.36 18.01
CA LYS A 10 -21.56 -48.58 18.62
C LYS A 10 -20.36 -48.38 17.68
N TYR A 11 -19.98 -49.40 16.92
CA TYR A 11 -18.89 -49.33 15.93
C TYR A 11 -19.33 -48.68 14.61
N GLY A 12 -20.59 -48.87 14.21
CA GLY A 12 -21.17 -48.20 13.04
C GLY A 12 -21.30 -46.67 13.22
N ILE A 13 -21.69 -46.22 14.38
CA ILE A 13 -21.76 -44.80 14.71
C ILE A 13 -20.36 -44.21 14.86
N LEU A 14 -19.38 -44.95 15.43
CA LEU A 14 -18.01 -44.48 15.56
C LEU A 14 -17.29 -44.39 14.20
N ASN A 15 -17.52 -45.33 13.27
CA ASN A 15 -17.00 -45.26 11.91
C ASN A 15 -17.68 -44.18 11.08
N ALA A 16 -18.97 -43.97 11.21
CA ALA A 16 -19.67 -42.89 10.53
C ALA A 16 -19.20 -41.50 11.00
N LEU A 17 -18.87 -41.34 12.29
CA LEU A 17 -18.25 -40.13 12.82
C LEU A 17 -16.85 -39.94 12.25
N CYS A 18 -16.00 -40.99 12.15
CA CYS A 18 -14.65 -40.86 11.58
C CYS A 18 -14.63 -40.46 10.10
N PHE A 19 -15.59 -40.90 9.29
CA PHE A 19 -15.66 -40.55 7.87
C PHE A 19 -16.09 -39.10 7.60
N THR A 20 -16.77 -38.43 8.53
CA THR A 20 -17.17 -37.02 8.39
C THR A 20 -16.04 -36.04 8.71
N PHE A 21 -14.95 -36.49 9.37
CA PHE A 21 -13.82 -35.62 9.76
C PHE A 21 -12.93 -35.15 8.58
N ILE A 22 -13.04 -35.78 7.39
CA ILE A 22 -12.15 -35.45 6.27
C ILE A 22 -12.73 -34.35 5.35
N ALA A 23 -14.01 -33.96 5.51
CA ALA A 23 -14.75 -33.20 4.50
C ALA A 23 -14.77 -31.66 4.66
N CYS A 24 -14.18 -31.09 5.71
CA CYS A 24 -14.29 -29.62 5.97
C CYS A 24 -12.96 -28.85 5.87
N SER A 25 -11.91 -29.40 5.26
CA SER A 25 -10.71 -28.64 4.94
C SER A 25 -10.99 -27.76 3.71
N ALA A 26 -10.99 -26.44 3.88
CA ALA A 26 -10.99 -25.53 2.75
C ALA A 26 -9.67 -25.71 1.98
N LYS A 27 -9.74 -26.22 0.74
CA LYS A 27 -8.59 -26.22 -0.17
C LYS A 27 -8.46 -24.82 -0.75
N ILE A 28 -7.34 -24.18 -0.50
CA ILE A 28 -6.93 -23.01 -1.25
C ILE A 28 -6.50 -23.52 -2.63
N PRO A 29 -7.06 -22.99 -3.74
CA PRO A 29 -6.53 -23.27 -5.07
C PRO A 29 -5.07 -22.84 -5.15
N ASP A 30 -4.26 -23.54 -5.93
CA ASP A 30 -2.87 -23.14 -6.13
C ASP A 30 -2.82 -21.73 -6.74
N ASN A 31 -2.00 -20.84 -6.15
CA ASN A 31 -1.88 -19.46 -6.59
C ASN A 31 -1.55 -19.33 -8.08
N LYS A 32 -0.78 -20.26 -8.64
CA LYS A 32 -0.45 -20.29 -10.07
C LYS A 32 -1.66 -20.59 -10.95
N SER A 33 -2.54 -21.49 -10.55
CA SER A 33 -3.75 -21.81 -11.33
C SER A 33 -4.75 -20.66 -11.30
N LEU A 34 -4.92 -19.98 -10.15
CA LEU A 34 -5.81 -18.82 -10.00
C LEU A 34 -5.36 -17.62 -10.86
N THR A 35 -4.06 -17.43 -11.02
CA THR A 35 -3.52 -16.29 -11.76
C THR A 35 -3.35 -16.58 -13.25
N GLN A 36 -3.09 -17.82 -13.64
CA GLN A 36 -2.91 -18.23 -15.04
C GLN A 36 -4.19 -18.09 -15.86
N ASP A 37 -5.36 -18.38 -15.27
CA ASP A 37 -6.68 -18.18 -15.89
C ASP A 37 -7.10 -16.70 -15.96
N LEU A 38 -6.44 -15.80 -15.20
CA LEU A 38 -6.79 -14.39 -15.07
C LEU A 38 -5.90 -13.47 -15.91
N MET A 39 -4.76 -13.93 -16.40
CA MET A 39 -3.84 -13.10 -17.19
C MET A 39 -4.38 -12.85 -18.60
N PRO A 40 -4.58 -11.58 -19.01
CA PRO A 40 -4.88 -11.28 -20.40
C PRO A 40 -3.70 -11.66 -21.30
N ASN A 41 -4.00 -12.08 -22.53
CA ASN A 41 -2.97 -12.30 -23.55
C ASN A 41 -2.36 -10.95 -23.94
N PHE A 42 -1.10 -10.73 -23.60
CA PHE A 42 -0.37 -9.49 -23.85
C PHE A 42 0.04 -9.39 -25.31
N THR A 43 -0.29 -8.28 -25.95
CA THR A 43 0.00 -8.05 -27.37
C THR A 43 1.27 -7.23 -27.61
N ASN A 44 1.76 -6.45 -26.64
CA ASN A 44 2.84 -5.50 -26.83
C ASN A 44 4.10 -5.72 -25.96
N ILE A 45 4.04 -6.58 -24.96
CA ILE A 45 5.22 -7.00 -24.21
C ILE A 45 5.38 -8.49 -24.47
N SER A 46 6.40 -8.88 -25.22
CA SER A 46 6.78 -10.29 -25.35
C SER A 46 7.27 -10.77 -23.98
N LEU A 47 6.36 -11.25 -23.15
CA LEU A 47 6.68 -11.94 -21.91
C LEU A 47 7.37 -13.24 -22.27
N ILE A 48 8.67 -13.17 -22.49
CA ILE A 48 9.50 -14.34 -22.67
C ILE A 48 9.58 -15.01 -21.30
N SER A 49 8.82 -16.09 -21.15
CA SER A 49 9.02 -17.05 -20.07
C SER A 49 10.43 -17.64 -20.21
N GLN A 50 11.44 -16.94 -19.74
CA GLN A 50 12.73 -17.54 -19.50
C GLN A 50 12.73 -18.10 -18.09
N ASN A 51 12.80 -19.43 -17.99
CA ASN A 51 13.19 -20.17 -16.80
C ASN A 51 14.62 -19.76 -16.38
N THR A 52 14.80 -18.55 -15.91
CA THR A 52 16.01 -18.16 -15.22
C THR A 52 15.77 -18.40 -13.73
N ASN A 53 16.35 -19.47 -13.22
CA ASN A 53 16.55 -19.72 -11.79
C ASN A 53 17.50 -18.66 -11.17
N GLN A 54 17.34 -17.39 -11.50
CA GLN A 54 18.04 -16.32 -10.82
C GLN A 54 17.31 -16.05 -9.52
N LYS A 55 18.00 -16.32 -8.40
CA LYS A 55 17.56 -15.89 -7.06
C LYS A 55 17.25 -14.41 -7.14
N ILE A 56 15.96 -14.06 -6.98
CA ILE A 56 15.52 -12.69 -6.72
C ILE A 56 16.27 -12.27 -5.46
N GLN A 57 17.27 -11.39 -5.62
CA GLN A 57 17.91 -10.79 -4.46
C GLN A 57 16.86 -9.89 -3.80
N ASN A 58 16.57 -10.15 -2.53
CA ASN A 58 15.66 -9.37 -1.70
C ASN A 58 16.30 -8.00 -1.37
N SER A 59 16.45 -7.13 -2.37
CA SER A 59 16.85 -5.74 -2.15
C SER A 59 15.67 -4.94 -1.58
N THR A 60 15.96 -4.11 -0.60
CA THR A 60 14.94 -3.24 -0.01
C THR A 60 14.46 -2.17 -1.01
N PRO A 61 13.23 -1.63 -0.88
CA PRO A 61 12.74 -0.54 -1.73
C PRO A 61 13.70 0.66 -1.81
N ILE A 62 14.36 1.02 -0.72
CA ILE A 62 15.36 2.11 -0.67
C ILE A 62 16.60 1.76 -1.50
N GLU A 63 17.10 0.52 -1.41
CA GLU A 63 18.26 0.07 -2.19
C GLU A 63 18.00 0.12 -3.70
N GLN A 64 16.78 -0.23 -4.13
CA GLN A 64 16.39 -0.14 -5.53
C GLN A 64 16.36 1.32 -6.01
N MET A 65 15.82 2.25 -5.22
CA MET A 65 15.85 3.68 -5.52
C MET A 65 17.28 4.24 -5.58
N ARG A 66 18.15 3.82 -4.66
CA ARG A 66 19.58 4.19 -4.66
C ARG A 66 20.29 3.71 -5.92
N LEU A 67 20.00 2.50 -6.39
CA LEU A 67 20.56 1.97 -7.63
C LEU A 67 20.08 2.74 -8.86
N LEU A 68 18.85 3.28 -8.83
CA LEU A 68 18.27 4.07 -9.91
C LEU A 68 18.91 5.44 -10.08
N PHE A 69 19.03 6.20 -8.98
CA PHE A 69 19.29 7.63 -9.05
C PHE A 69 20.66 8.02 -8.48
N ASP A 70 21.28 7.22 -7.61
CA ASP A 70 22.56 7.46 -6.95
C ASP A 70 22.70 8.90 -6.41
N ASP A 71 21.64 9.37 -5.76
CA ASP A 71 21.53 10.71 -5.18
C ASP A 71 21.49 10.61 -3.65
N SER A 72 22.59 11.05 -3.00
CA SER A 72 22.72 11.00 -1.54
C SER A 72 21.69 11.86 -0.81
N THR A 73 21.20 12.94 -1.44
CA THR A 73 20.17 13.82 -0.86
C THR A 73 18.82 13.12 -0.86
N LEU A 74 18.46 12.49 -1.99
CA LEU A 74 17.25 11.68 -2.07
C LEU A 74 17.30 10.51 -1.09
N ASP A 75 18.43 9.80 -1.00
CA ASP A 75 18.63 8.69 -0.04
C ASP A 75 18.36 9.13 1.40
N ALA A 76 18.92 10.28 1.80
CA ALA A 76 18.69 10.82 3.15
C ALA A 76 17.22 11.20 3.40
N LEU A 77 16.51 11.76 2.39
CA LEU A 77 15.07 12.04 2.50
C LEU A 77 14.27 10.75 2.69
N LEU A 78 14.57 9.70 1.92
CA LEU A 78 13.89 8.40 2.02
C LEU A 78 14.14 7.73 3.37
N GLU A 79 15.36 7.81 3.93
CA GLU A 79 15.69 7.25 5.24
C GLU A 79 14.93 7.98 6.36
N ILE A 80 14.85 9.32 6.32
CA ILE A 80 14.10 10.12 7.30
C ILE A 80 12.60 9.75 7.22
N ALA A 81 12.04 9.69 6.01
CA ALA A 81 10.64 9.35 5.82
C ALA A 81 10.32 7.93 6.31
N ALA A 82 11.19 6.95 6.03
CA ALA A 82 11.02 5.58 6.49
C ALA A 82 10.92 5.46 8.01
N GLN A 83 11.57 6.39 8.76
CA GLN A 83 11.56 6.40 10.22
C GLN A 83 10.45 7.25 10.83
N LYS A 84 10.09 8.38 10.20
CA LYS A 84 9.25 9.40 10.82
C LYS A 84 7.83 9.47 10.24
N ASN A 85 7.62 9.04 8.99
CA ASN A 85 6.34 9.21 8.32
C ASN A 85 5.18 8.59 9.10
N LEU A 86 4.16 9.39 9.40
CA LEU A 86 3.02 9.00 10.22
C LEU A 86 2.13 7.93 9.55
N ASP A 87 1.97 7.93 8.22
CA ASP A 87 1.18 6.94 7.50
C ASP A 87 1.83 5.56 7.57
N LEU A 88 3.17 5.49 7.52
CA LEU A 88 3.89 4.24 7.76
C LEU A 88 3.71 3.74 9.20
N GLN A 89 3.78 4.63 10.19
CA GLN A 89 3.56 4.27 11.59
C GLN A 89 2.12 3.79 11.82
N ILE A 90 1.12 4.43 11.21
CA ILE A 90 -0.28 3.97 11.22
C ILE A 90 -0.38 2.56 10.62
N THR A 91 0.27 2.32 9.48
CA THR A 91 0.25 1.01 8.82
C THR A 91 0.94 -0.06 9.67
N GLN A 92 2.06 0.26 10.33
CA GLN A 92 2.71 -0.62 11.32
C GLN A 92 1.78 -0.94 12.51
N THR A 93 1.03 0.06 12.98
CA THR A 93 0.04 -0.15 14.05
C THR A 93 -1.09 -1.09 13.59
N ARG A 94 -1.52 -1.02 12.33
CA ARG A 94 -2.50 -1.96 11.74
C ARG A 94 -1.97 -3.41 11.70
N ILE A 95 -0.67 -3.60 11.49
CA ILE A 95 -0.04 -4.93 11.60
C ILE A 95 -0.16 -5.46 13.03
N LEU A 96 0.13 -4.63 14.05
CA LEU A 96 -0.02 -5.02 15.45
C LEU A 96 -1.47 -5.37 15.80
N GLN A 97 -2.44 -4.62 15.27
CA GLN A 97 -3.88 -4.94 15.42
C GLN A 97 -4.23 -6.29 14.78
N ALA A 98 -3.79 -6.53 13.55
CA ALA A 98 -4.02 -7.80 12.85
C ALA A 98 -3.35 -8.98 13.58
N GLN A 99 -2.14 -8.78 14.11
CA GLN A 99 -1.44 -9.77 14.93
C GLN A 99 -2.20 -10.07 16.24
N ALA A 100 -2.72 -9.05 16.91
CA ALA A 100 -3.53 -9.25 18.12
C ALA A 100 -4.82 -10.03 17.81
N GLN A 101 -5.51 -9.70 16.70
CA GLN A 101 -6.69 -10.45 16.26
C GLN A 101 -6.37 -11.90 15.91
N LEU A 102 -5.22 -12.17 15.30
CA LEU A 102 -4.75 -13.53 15.02
C LEU A 102 -4.50 -14.30 16.32
N LYS A 103 -3.82 -13.67 17.30
CA LYS A 103 -3.55 -14.28 18.60
C LYS A 103 -4.84 -14.54 19.39
N THR A 104 -5.84 -13.65 19.31
CA THR A 104 -7.17 -13.88 19.90
C THR A 104 -7.83 -15.11 19.27
N ALA A 105 -7.89 -15.17 17.92
CA ALA A 105 -8.48 -16.31 17.22
C ALA A 105 -7.70 -17.63 17.45
N TRP A 106 -6.40 -17.54 17.74
CA TRP A 106 -5.60 -18.69 18.17
C TRP A 106 -5.95 -19.10 19.60
N GLY A 107 -6.16 -18.13 20.51
CA GLY A 107 -6.60 -18.35 21.88
C GLY A 107 -7.95 -19.05 21.98
N ASP A 108 -8.89 -18.75 21.07
CA ASP A 108 -10.22 -19.38 21.01
C ASP A 108 -10.19 -20.90 20.75
N LEU A 109 -9.05 -21.43 20.28
CA LEU A 109 -8.87 -22.88 20.11
C LEU A 109 -8.61 -23.61 21.44
N PHE A 110 -8.30 -22.92 22.51
CA PHE A 110 -7.95 -23.48 23.81
C PHE A 110 -9.06 -23.29 24.84
N PRO A 111 -9.09 -24.10 25.89
CA PRO A 111 -10.00 -23.89 26.98
C PRO A 111 -9.83 -22.52 27.65
N THR A 112 -10.93 -21.90 28.02
CA THR A 112 -10.96 -20.71 28.89
C THR A 112 -11.24 -21.10 30.32
N ILE A 113 -10.56 -20.47 31.28
CA ILE A 113 -10.80 -20.67 32.73
C ILE A 113 -11.19 -19.32 33.29
N ASN A 114 -12.38 -19.29 33.91
CA ASN A 114 -12.93 -18.11 34.56
C ASN A 114 -13.10 -18.37 36.05
N GLY A 115 -12.55 -17.51 36.90
CA GLY A 115 -12.83 -17.48 38.32
C GLY A 115 -14.09 -16.64 38.61
N SER A 116 -14.95 -17.09 39.51
CA SER A 116 -16.15 -16.35 39.91
C SER A 116 -16.28 -16.29 41.42
N LEU A 117 -16.73 -15.15 41.93
CA LEU A 117 -17.16 -14.93 43.28
C LEU A 117 -18.56 -14.32 43.20
N ASN A 118 -19.56 -15.11 43.57
CA ASN A 118 -20.95 -14.69 43.57
C ASN A 118 -21.45 -14.63 45.00
N THR A 119 -22.00 -13.50 45.40
CA THR A 119 -22.67 -13.34 46.68
C THR A 119 -24.14 -13.02 46.42
N GLU A 120 -25.02 -13.85 46.96
CA GLU A 120 -26.46 -13.71 46.83
C GLU A 120 -27.11 -13.55 48.20
N THR A 121 -28.01 -12.61 48.28
CA THR A 121 -28.89 -12.41 49.46
C THR A 121 -30.31 -12.57 48.99
N SER A 122 -31.02 -13.57 49.49
CA SER A 122 -32.42 -13.76 49.17
C SER A 122 -33.33 -13.69 50.40
N LYS A 123 -34.49 -13.08 50.22
CA LYS A 123 -35.58 -13.04 51.23
C LYS A 123 -36.79 -13.71 50.62
N SER A 124 -37.23 -14.80 51.21
CA SER A 124 -38.43 -15.53 50.82
C SER A 124 -39.47 -15.48 51.91
N ARG A 125 -40.70 -15.33 51.49
CA ARG A 125 -41.86 -15.43 52.38
C ARG A 125 -42.81 -16.50 51.86
N SER A 126 -43.01 -17.55 52.66
CA SER A 126 -44.01 -18.59 52.36
C SER A 126 -45.39 -18.10 52.72
N ASN A 127 -46.38 -18.37 51.86
CA ASN A 127 -47.78 -18.10 52.14
C ASN A 127 -48.49 -19.28 52.91
N THR A 128 -47.71 -20.22 53.48
CA THR A 128 -48.19 -21.32 54.25
C THR A 128 -48.52 -20.86 55.72
N THR A 129 -49.40 -21.57 56.41
CA THR A 129 -49.69 -21.30 57.83
C THR A 129 -48.92 -22.31 58.67
N PRO A 130 -47.94 -21.92 59.49
CA PRO A 130 -47.48 -20.55 59.75
C PRO A 130 -46.66 -19.97 58.69
N VAL A 131 -46.65 -18.59 58.48
CA VAL A 131 -45.84 -17.84 57.55
C VAL A 131 -44.39 -18.00 57.93
N ILE A 132 -43.60 -18.61 57.05
CA ILE A 132 -42.15 -18.77 57.21
C ILE A 132 -41.45 -17.66 56.41
N LYS A 133 -40.64 -16.84 57.04
CA LYS A 133 -39.77 -15.86 56.45
C LYS A 133 -38.34 -16.41 56.47
N THR A 134 -37.77 -16.68 55.35
CA THR A 134 -36.41 -17.16 55.27
C THR A 134 -35.48 -16.03 54.68
N HIS A 135 -34.38 -15.79 55.37
CA HIS A 135 -33.31 -14.98 54.90
C HIS A 135 -32.13 -15.91 54.65
N SER A 136 -31.61 -15.94 53.42
CA SER A 136 -30.40 -16.70 53.11
C SER A 136 -29.30 -15.78 52.53
N TYR A 137 -28.10 -16.00 52.97
CA TYR A 137 -26.89 -15.43 52.47
C TYR A 137 -26.06 -16.58 51.95
N SER A 138 -25.75 -16.56 50.63
CA SER A 138 -24.85 -17.53 50.06
C SER A 138 -23.69 -16.81 49.38
N THR A 139 -22.50 -17.31 49.58
CA THR A 139 -21.31 -16.88 48.86
C THR A 139 -20.74 -18.10 48.18
N GLN A 140 -20.62 -18.00 46.85
CA GLN A 140 -20.07 -19.05 46.03
C GLN A 140 -18.75 -18.55 45.39
N ILE A 141 -17.68 -19.27 45.68
CA ILE A 141 -16.38 -19.07 45.02
C ILE A 141 -16.11 -20.28 44.13
N GLY A 142 -15.67 -20.05 42.89
CA GLY A 142 -15.43 -21.15 41.98
C GLY A 142 -14.65 -20.78 40.76
N ALA A 143 -14.28 -21.81 40.02
CA ALA A 143 -13.69 -21.67 38.68
C ALA A 143 -14.47 -22.53 37.69
N THR A 144 -14.65 -21.98 36.47
CA THR A 144 -15.32 -22.68 35.38
C THR A 144 -14.35 -22.74 34.19
N LEU A 145 -14.12 -23.97 33.72
CA LEU A 145 -13.44 -24.22 32.46
C LEU A 145 -14.49 -24.39 31.36
N SER A 146 -14.32 -23.69 30.24
CA SER A 146 -15.16 -23.84 29.05
C SER A 146 -14.29 -24.02 27.83
N TRP A 147 -14.61 -25.02 27.02
CA TRP A 147 -13.87 -25.34 25.80
C TRP A 147 -14.82 -25.78 24.68
N GLU A 148 -14.74 -25.08 23.54
CA GLU A 148 -15.39 -25.54 22.32
C GLU A 148 -14.42 -26.45 21.54
N PHE A 149 -14.78 -27.73 21.44
CA PHE A 149 -13.98 -28.67 20.67
C PHE A 149 -14.29 -28.50 19.18
N ASP A 150 -13.30 -28.07 18.40
CA ASP A 150 -13.47 -27.66 16.99
C ASP A 150 -13.58 -28.87 16.04
N LEU A 151 -14.71 -29.60 16.12
CA LEU A 151 -14.98 -30.81 15.34
C LEU A 151 -14.99 -30.53 13.82
N PHE A 152 -15.67 -29.46 13.41
CA PHE A 152 -15.92 -29.13 12.02
C PHE A 152 -14.97 -28.02 11.50
N GLY A 153 -14.01 -27.59 12.28
CA GLY A 153 -12.98 -26.64 11.88
C GLY A 153 -13.42 -25.17 11.89
N ARG A 154 -14.55 -24.84 12.56
CA ARG A 154 -15.08 -23.47 12.62
C ARG A 154 -14.06 -22.49 13.19
N LEU A 155 -13.47 -22.80 14.34
CA LEU A 155 -12.46 -21.97 14.99
C LEU A 155 -11.15 -21.93 14.20
N ARG A 156 -10.71 -23.08 13.67
CA ARG A 156 -9.53 -23.16 12.80
C ARG A 156 -9.68 -22.31 11.55
N GLN A 157 -10.86 -22.28 10.91
CA GLN A 157 -11.12 -21.41 9.75
C GLN A 157 -11.07 -19.92 10.15
N THR A 158 -11.61 -19.54 11.30
CA THR A 158 -11.48 -18.17 11.84
C THR A 158 -10.02 -17.79 12.02
N LYS A 159 -9.22 -18.64 12.67
CA LYS A 159 -7.78 -18.42 12.88
C LYS A 159 -7.05 -18.28 11.54
N ASN A 160 -7.34 -19.14 10.55
CA ASN A 160 -6.71 -19.08 9.22
C ASN A 160 -7.10 -17.81 8.44
N ALA A 161 -8.37 -17.36 8.56
CA ALA A 161 -8.82 -16.09 7.99
C ALA A 161 -8.04 -14.91 8.59
N LYS A 162 -7.88 -14.88 9.94
CA LYS A 162 -7.10 -13.84 10.63
C LYS A 162 -5.61 -13.90 10.28
N GLN A 163 -5.06 -15.08 10.06
CA GLN A 163 -3.68 -15.24 9.58
C GLN A 163 -3.51 -14.62 8.19
N SER A 164 -4.43 -14.90 7.25
CA SER A 164 -4.38 -14.29 5.92
C SER A 164 -4.52 -12.76 5.98
N LEU A 165 -5.33 -12.22 6.87
CA LEU A 165 -5.44 -10.77 7.08
C LEU A 165 -4.16 -10.17 7.70
N TYR A 166 -3.47 -10.89 8.57
CA TYR A 166 -2.16 -10.47 9.07
C TYR A 166 -1.12 -10.44 7.94
N GLU A 167 -1.03 -11.50 7.12
CA GLU A 167 -0.15 -11.52 5.95
C GLU A 167 -0.47 -10.40 4.95
N LYS A 168 -1.77 -10.11 4.74
CA LYS A 168 -2.21 -8.96 3.96
C LYS A 168 -1.63 -7.66 4.50
N SER A 169 -1.72 -7.42 5.81
CA SER A 169 -1.24 -6.18 6.44
C SER A 169 0.27 -5.98 6.30
N LEU A 170 1.06 -7.06 6.22
CA LEU A 170 2.49 -6.99 5.91
C LEU A 170 2.73 -6.50 4.47
N GLN A 171 1.94 -6.98 3.51
CA GLN A 171 2.05 -6.54 2.12
C GLN A 171 1.56 -5.08 1.95
N ASP A 172 0.52 -4.68 2.69
CA ASP A 172 0.04 -3.30 2.71
C ASP A 172 1.16 -2.33 3.18
N LEU A 173 1.99 -2.73 4.16
CA LEU A 173 3.14 -1.92 4.59
C LEU A 173 4.21 -1.78 3.49
N GLU A 174 4.55 -2.87 2.80
CA GLU A 174 5.52 -2.81 1.70
C GLU A 174 5.00 -1.92 0.56
N ASN A 175 3.72 -2.02 0.22
CA ASN A 175 3.10 -1.15 -0.78
C ASN A 175 3.08 0.32 -0.34
N ALA A 176 2.82 0.60 0.94
CA ALA A 176 2.86 1.95 1.50
C ALA A 176 4.28 2.56 1.43
N LYS A 177 5.33 1.78 1.69
CA LYS A 177 6.72 2.22 1.54
C LYS A 177 7.05 2.59 0.09
N ILE A 178 6.68 1.74 -0.87
CA ILE A 178 6.92 1.99 -2.29
C ILE A 178 6.22 3.28 -2.73
N THR A 179 4.97 3.47 -2.32
CA THR A 179 4.20 4.68 -2.63
C THR A 179 4.86 5.92 -2.03
N LEU A 180 5.17 5.90 -0.73
CA LEU A 180 5.82 7.00 -0.03
C LEU A 180 7.14 7.41 -0.70
N PHE A 181 8.01 6.44 -1.01
CA PHE A 181 9.30 6.71 -1.64
C PHE A 181 9.15 7.27 -3.05
N SER A 182 8.16 6.79 -3.79
CA SER A 182 7.84 7.32 -5.12
C SER A 182 7.33 8.76 -5.04
N ASP A 183 6.48 9.06 -4.09
CA ASP A 183 5.91 10.40 -3.91
C ASP A 183 7.01 11.40 -3.49
N ILE A 184 7.89 11.02 -2.56
CA ILE A 184 9.06 11.84 -2.15
C ILE A 184 9.99 12.10 -3.34
N ALA A 185 10.34 11.06 -4.11
CA ALA A 185 11.22 11.23 -5.26
C ALA A 185 10.60 12.15 -6.33
N THR A 186 9.30 12.02 -6.57
CA THR A 186 8.58 12.88 -7.52
C THR A 186 8.56 14.34 -7.06
N LEU A 187 8.27 14.60 -5.79
CA LEU A 187 8.29 15.95 -5.22
C LEU A 187 9.70 16.54 -5.20
N TYR A 188 10.71 15.73 -4.88
CA TYR A 188 12.11 16.13 -4.90
C TYR A 188 12.56 16.57 -6.29
N PHE A 189 12.29 15.78 -7.34
CA PHE A 189 12.63 16.14 -8.71
C PHE A 189 11.84 17.35 -9.21
N THR A 190 10.58 17.50 -8.77
CA THR A 190 9.80 18.71 -9.06
C THR A 190 10.41 19.95 -8.43
N LEU A 191 10.88 19.83 -7.19
CA LEU A 191 11.52 20.94 -6.48
C LEU A 191 12.84 21.35 -7.16
N LEU A 192 13.69 20.38 -7.53
CA LEU A 192 14.94 20.66 -8.26
C LEU A 192 14.69 21.35 -9.62
N GLU A 193 13.72 20.85 -10.38
CA GLU A 193 13.29 21.47 -11.64
C GLU A 193 12.85 22.90 -11.42
N THR A 194 11.96 23.12 -10.44
CA THR A 194 11.37 24.43 -10.17
C THR A 194 12.42 25.44 -9.75
N GLN A 195 13.35 25.07 -8.85
CA GLN A 195 14.43 25.96 -8.42
C GLN A 195 15.33 26.40 -9.58
N LYS A 196 15.65 25.49 -10.49
CA LYS A 196 16.46 25.82 -11.65
C LYS A 196 15.69 26.69 -12.65
N ASN A 197 14.40 26.42 -12.85
CA ASN A 197 13.55 27.22 -13.71
C ASN A 197 13.29 28.63 -13.12
N LEU A 198 13.23 28.79 -11.79
CA LEU A 198 13.14 30.11 -11.13
C LEU A 198 14.32 31.01 -11.49
N ILE A 199 15.56 30.46 -11.45
CA ILE A 199 16.76 31.21 -11.81
C ILE A 199 16.70 31.67 -13.26
N LEU A 200 16.36 30.76 -14.18
CA LEU A 200 16.27 31.08 -15.61
C LEU A 200 15.14 32.05 -15.93
N THR A 201 14.03 31.98 -15.21
CA THR A 201 12.89 32.90 -15.37
C THR A 201 13.24 34.30 -14.84
N GLN A 202 13.95 34.40 -13.72
CA GLN A 202 14.41 35.70 -13.22
C GLN A 202 15.42 36.37 -14.19
N ASP A 203 16.28 35.59 -14.83
CA ASP A 203 17.19 36.06 -15.85
C ASP A 203 16.42 36.51 -17.12
N ASN A 204 15.42 35.75 -17.54
CA ASN A 204 14.53 36.13 -18.64
C ASN A 204 13.78 37.43 -18.39
N ILE A 205 13.29 37.66 -17.17
CA ILE A 205 12.65 38.92 -16.79
C ILE A 205 13.61 40.09 -17.02
N THR A 206 14.90 39.91 -16.70
CA THR A 206 15.93 40.93 -16.95
C THR A 206 16.11 41.19 -18.45
N HIS A 207 16.16 40.13 -19.26
CA HIS A 207 16.28 40.26 -20.71
C HIS A 207 15.06 40.95 -21.34
N TYR A 208 13.84 40.54 -20.93
CA TYR A 208 12.60 41.15 -21.45
C TYR A 208 12.40 42.59 -20.97
N ALA A 209 12.80 42.93 -19.74
CA ALA A 209 12.78 44.31 -19.25
C ALA A 209 13.73 45.20 -20.06
N ASN A 210 14.95 44.72 -20.36
CA ASN A 210 15.90 45.43 -21.24
C ASN A 210 15.35 45.56 -22.66
N ALA A 211 14.74 44.49 -23.20
CA ALA A 211 14.13 44.53 -24.53
C ALA A 211 12.98 45.53 -24.62
N LEU A 212 12.13 45.61 -23.58
CA LEU A 212 11.01 46.57 -23.46
C LEU A 212 11.53 48.02 -23.47
N GLU A 213 12.54 48.32 -22.66
CA GLU A 213 13.10 49.69 -22.56
C GLU A 213 13.77 50.10 -23.92
N LEU A 214 14.52 49.22 -24.57
CA LEU A 214 15.11 49.49 -25.87
C LEU A 214 14.02 49.67 -26.94
N THR A 215 12.95 48.88 -26.90
CA THR A 215 11.81 49.05 -27.81
C THR A 215 11.13 50.38 -27.60
N ARG A 216 10.91 50.77 -26.36
CA ARG A 216 10.35 52.08 -26.01
C ARG A 216 11.14 53.23 -26.61
N LEU A 217 12.45 53.25 -26.38
CA LEU A 217 13.34 54.27 -26.97
C LEU A 217 13.27 54.31 -28.48
N LYS A 218 13.16 53.15 -29.16
CA LYS A 218 13.01 53.11 -30.63
C LYS A 218 11.65 53.64 -31.10
N VAL A 219 10.56 53.35 -30.38
CA VAL A 219 9.22 53.88 -30.69
C VAL A 219 9.18 55.38 -30.50
N GLU A 220 9.75 55.92 -29.41
CA GLU A 220 9.82 57.35 -29.12
C GLU A 220 10.61 58.11 -30.18
N ASN A 221 11.61 57.46 -30.81
CA ASN A 221 12.39 58.02 -31.94
C ASN A 221 11.80 57.72 -33.33
N GLY A 222 10.59 57.12 -33.40
CA GLY A 222 9.90 56.81 -34.66
C GLY A 222 10.55 55.68 -35.46
N LEU A 223 11.38 54.82 -34.84
CA LEU A 223 12.09 53.72 -35.49
C LEU A 223 11.31 52.40 -35.47
N LEU A 224 10.34 52.26 -34.60
CA LEU A 224 9.43 51.09 -34.45
C LEU A 224 8.00 51.57 -34.28
N ASP A 225 7.07 50.63 -34.58
CA ASP A 225 5.64 50.84 -34.33
C ASP A 225 5.28 50.60 -32.82
N SER A 226 4.24 51.24 -32.34
CA SER A 226 3.74 51.08 -30.95
C SER A 226 3.30 49.66 -30.66
N THR A 227 2.89 48.88 -31.64
CA THR A 227 2.50 47.48 -31.50
C THR A 227 3.64 46.63 -30.94
N GLU A 228 4.89 46.90 -31.34
CA GLU A 228 6.08 46.22 -30.82
C GLU A 228 6.27 46.45 -29.31
N LEU A 229 5.93 47.64 -28.83
CA LEU A 229 6.03 47.96 -27.41
C LEU A 229 5.06 47.13 -26.58
N PHE A 230 3.80 46.99 -27.03
CA PHE A 230 2.80 46.15 -26.34
C PHE A 230 3.20 44.68 -26.35
N GLU A 231 3.78 44.17 -27.46
CA GLU A 231 4.29 42.78 -27.54
C GLU A 231 5.40 42.50 -26.49
N LYS A 232 6.36 43.44 -26.35
CA LYS A 232 7.45 43.23 -25.36
C LYS A 232 6.95 43.41 -23.92
N GLN A 233 5.95 44.24 -23.70
CA GLN A 233 5.30 44.40 -22.41
C GLN A 233 4.54 43.10 -22.02
N ASP A 234 3.85 42.49 -22.98
CA ASP A 234 3.13 41.23 -22.77
C ASP A 234 4.10 40.09 -22.42
N LEU A 235 5.20 39.93 -23.18
CA LEU A 235 6.26 38.95 -22.88
C LEU A 235 6.83 39.11 -21.47
N LEU A 236 7.09 40.34 -21.03
CA LEU A 236 7.58 40.60 -19.68
C LEU A 236 6.54 40.21 -18.63
N THR A 237 5.28 40.58 -18.84
CA THR A 237 4.17 40.30 -17.90
C THR A 237 3.94 38.79 -17.80
N GLU A 238 3.97 38.05 -18.90
CA GLU A 238 3.82 36.59 -18.90
C GLU A 238 4.97 35.91 -18.16
N GLU A 239 6.21 36.36 -18.32
CA GLU A 239 7.35 35.79 -17.60
C GLU A 239 7.29 36.12 -16.08
N GLN A 240 6.78 37.32 -15.70
CA GLN A 240 6.51 37.65 -14.30
C GLN A 240 5.44 36.74 -13.69
N ASN A 241 4.35 36.48 -14.40
CA ASN A 241 3.32 35.52 -13.97
C ASN A 241 3.90 34.10 -13.83
N THR A 242 4.78 33.71 -14.74
CA THR A 242 5.51 32.42 -14.69
C THR A 242 6.40 32.33 -13.43
N LEU A 243 7.08 33.43 -13.06
CA LEU A 243 7.86 33.52 -11.82
C LEU A 243 7.00 33.24 -10.58
N GLU A 244 5.86 33.93 -10.46
CA GLU A 244 4.97 33.76 -9.30
C GLU A 244 4.38 32.33 -9.25
N ARG A 245 4.01 31.77 -10.39
CA ARG A 245 3.57 30.37 -10.47
C ARG A 245 4.66 29.38 -10.03
N LEU A 246 5.91 29.57 -10.43
CA LEU A 246 7.02 28.72 -10.03
C LEU A 246 7.32 28.85 -8.53
N LYS A 247 7.21 30.05 -7.94
CA LYS A 247 7.31 30.24 -6.47
C LYS A 247 6.24 29.46 -5.73
N SER A 248 4.99 29.46 -6.21
CA SER A 248 3.91 28.68 -5.62
C SER A 248 4.22 27.19 -5.66
N ILE A 249 4.65 26.66 -6.82
CA ILE A 249 5.03 25.24 -6.97
C ILE A 249 6.21 24.87 -6.05
N GLU A 250 7.19 25.76 -5.88
CA GLU A 250 8.32 25.53 -4.97
C GLU A 250 7.83 25.38 -3.53
N GLU A 251 7.00 26.30 -3.04
CA GLU A 251 6.48 26.25 -1.67
C GLU A 251 5.52 25.06 -1.46
N GLU A 252 4.64 24.78 -2.41
CA GLU A 252 3.75 23.61 -2.37
C GLU A 252 4.56 22.31 -2.29
N SER A 253 5.60 22.17 -3.13
CA SER A 253 6.47 20.99 -3.14
C SER A 253 7.27 20.84 -1.84
N LYS A 254 7.79 21.95 -1.30
CA LYS A 254 8.47 21.96 0.02
C LYS A 254 7.51 21.54 1.12
N ASN A 255 6.33 22.13 1.20
CA ASN A 255 5.34 21.82 2.22
C ASN A 255 4.89 20.35 2.14
N ALA A 256 4.67 19.83 0.92
CA ALA A 256 4.34 18.43 0.72
C ALA A 256 5.47 17.50 1.21
N LEU A 257 6.73 17.82 0.91
CA LEU A 257 7.88 17.07 1.43
C LEU A 257 7.95 17.12 2.96
N LEU A 258 7.74 18.29 3.58
CA LEU A 258 7.75 18.44 5.04
C LEU A 258 6.68 17.56 5.70
N VAL A 259 5.49 17.47 5.12
CA VAL A 259 4.42 16.58 5.59
C VAL A 259 4.85 15.10 5.49
N LEU A 260 5.42 14.68 4.36
CA LEU A 260 5.85 13.28 4.18
C LEU A 260 7.03 12.90 5.09
N LEU A 261 7.88 13.87 5.44
CA LEU A 261 9.04 13.68 6.33
C LEU A 261 8.68 13.84 7.81
N ASP A 262 7.49 14.30 8.14
CA ASP A 262 7.07 14.70 9.51
C ASP A 262 8.10 15.63 10.17
N THR A 263 8.47 16.71 9.46
CA THR A 263 9.44 17.71 9.93
C THR A 263 8.95 19.13 9.66
N SER A 264 9.34 20.08 10.49
CA SER A 264 9.01 21.50 10.30
C SER A 264 9.96 22.25 9.36
N THR A 265 11.13 21.68 9.10
CA THR A 265 12.15 22.27 8.21
C THR A 265 12.87 21.16 7.44
N LEU A 266 13.31 21.46 6.23
CA LEU A 266 14.15 20.54 5.49
C LEU A 266 15.48 20.33 6.22
N PRO A 267 15.93 19.08 6.40
CA PRO A 267 17.10 18.76 7.24
C PRO A 267 18.44 19.19 6.62
N PHE A 268 18.44 19.55 5.35
CA PHE A 268 19.63 20.00 4.62
C PHE A 268 19.23 20.87 3.42
N ARG A 269 20.24 21.57 2.86
CA ARG A 269 20.05 22.36 1.64
C ARG A 269 19.98 21.44 0.45
N ILE A 270 18.88 21.50 -0.32
CA ILE A 270 18.70 20.71 -1.53
C ILE A 270 19.71 21.16 -2.60
N GLN A 271 20.40 20.22 -3.22
CA GLN A 271 21.31 20.48 -4.35
C GLN A 271 20.51 20.90 -5.58
N GLN A 272 21.07 21.81 -6.38
CA GLN A 272 20.36 22.42 -7.53
C GLN A 272 20.46 21.61 -8.84
N ASN A 273 21.12 20.47 -8.85
CA ASN A 273 21.30 19.69 -10.08
C ASN A 273 20.43 18.43 -10.06
N LEU A 274 19.69 18.22 -11.16
CA LEU A 274 18.98 16.98 -11.39
C LEU A 274 19.99 15.83 -11.57
N PRO A 275 19.79 14.69 -10.90
CA PRO A 275 20.65 13.53 -11.04
C PRO A 275 20.54 12.95 -12.46
N GLN A 276 21.57 12.22 -12.87
CA GLN A 276 21.54 11.45 -14.12
C GLN A 276 21.19 10.00 -13.78
N PRO A 277 20.16 9.40 -14.38
CA PRO A 277 19.85 8.00 -14.13
C PRO A 277 21.00 7.12 -14.59
N LYS A 278 21.48 6.22 -13.72
CA LYS A 278 22.64 5.35 -14.01
C LYS A 278 22.30 4.18 -14.94
N THR A 279 21.04 3.82 -15.07
CA THR A 279 20.61 2.61 -15.76
C THR A 279 19.76 2.93 -16.98
N GLN A 280 20.19 2.43 -18.16
CA GLN A 280 19.30 2.34 -19.32
C GLN A 280 18.47 1.07 -19.17
N PHE A 281 17.15 1.24 -19.02
CA PHE A 281 16.24 0.11 -18.92
C PHE A 281 15.99 -0.51 -20.27
N ASN A 282 16.28 -1.80 -20.41
CA ASN A 282 15.78 -2.59 -21.51
C ASN A 282 14.44 -3.22 -21.11
N LEU A 283 13.36 -2.52 -21.39
CA LEU A 283 11.99 -2.92 -21.04
C LEU A 283 11.50 -4.18 -21.79
N ALA A 284 12.26 -4.68 -22.76
CA ALA A 284 11.85 -5.78 -23.63
C ALA A 284 11.83 -7.16 -22.97
N ASN A 285 12.37 -7.34 -21.77
CA ASN A 285 12.62 -8.64 -21.15
C ASN A 285 12.08 -8.80 -19.71
N LEU A 286 10.91 -8.21 -19.40
CA LEU A 286 10.36 -8.31 -18.05
C LEU A 286 9.51 -9.56 -17.88
N PRO A 287 9.81 -10.45 -16.90
CA PRO A 287 9.07 -11.69 -16.71
C PRO A 287 7.68 -11.44 -16.13
N ALA A 288 6.68 -12.23 -16.55
CA ALA A 288 5.32 -12.21 -16.03
C ALA A 288 5.25 -12.42 -14.49
N ASP A 289 6.23 -13.11 -13.93
CA ASP A 289 6.36 -13.34 -12.48
C ASP A 289 6.54 -12.04 -11.68
N THR A 290 6.98 -10.95 -12.32
CA THR A 290 7.14 -9.64 -11.67
C THR A 290 5.78 -9.06 -11.24
N LEU A 291 4.73 -9.28 -12.01
CA LEU A 291 3.38 -8.84 -11.66
C LEU A 291 2.88 -9.50 -10.37
N LEU A 292 3.14 -10.81 -10.21
CA LEU A 292 2.76 -11.57 -9.02
C LEU A 292 3.64 -11.26 -7.80
N SER A 293 4.78 -10.64 -8.00
CA SER A 293 5.66 -10.22 -6.91
C SER A 293 5.22 -8.92 -6.24
N ARG A 294 4.35 -8.13 -6.88
CA ARG A 294 3.84 -6.84 -6.39
C ARG A 294 3.15 -7.00 -5.03
N PRO A 295 3.44 -6.12 -4.06
CA PRO A 295 2.82 -6.19 -2.73
C PRO A 295 1.30 -5.99 -2.75
N ASP A 296 0.77 -5.09 -3.59
CA ASP A 296 -0.67 -4.85 -3.72
C ASP A 296 -1.43 -6.08 -4.24
N ILE A 297 -0.86 -6.80 -5.22
CA ILE A 297 -1.42 -8.04 -5.74
C ILE A 297 -1.38 -9.15 -4.69
N LYS A 298 -0.26 -9.27 -3.94
CA LYS A 298 -0.17 -10.20 -2.82
C LYS A 298 -1.19 -9.88 -1.72
N ALA A 299 -1.39 -8.60 -1.41
CA ALA A 299 -2.40 -8.15 -0.45
C ALA A 299 -3.83 -8.55 -0.90
N ALA A 300 -4.16 -8.35 -2.17
CA ALA A 300 -5.44 -8.78 -2.74
C ALA A 300 -5.61 -10.31 -2.69
N LEU A 301 -4.55 -11.08 -2.96
CA LEU A 301 -4.53 -12.54 -2.86
C LEU A 301 -4.77 -13.00 -1.42
N PHE A 302 -4.10 -12.42 -0.43
CA PHE A 302 -4.34 -12.74 0.98
C PHE A 302 -5.75 -12.35 1.44
N SER A 303 -6.32 -11.28 0.88
CA SER A 303 -7.72 -10.91 1.11
C SER A 303 -8.67 -11.99 0.58
N LEU A 304 -8.42 -12.52 -0.61
CA LEU A 304 -9.17 -13.64 -1.18
C LEU A 304 -9.04 -14.91 -0.31
N HIS A 305 -7.84 -15.25 0.16
CA HIS A 305 -7.62 -16.38 1.07
C HIS A 305 -8.41 -16.22 2.37
N ALA A 306 -8.39 -15.02 2.97
CA ALA A 306 -9.18 -14.73 4.17
C ALA A 306 -10.67 -14.96 3.93
N GLN A 307 -11.19 -14.57 2.76
CA GLN A 307 -12.59 -14.75 2.42
C GLN A 307 -12.95 -16.23 2.14
N ILE A 308 -12.05 -17.03 1.55
CA ILE A 308 -12.21 -18.49 1.42
C ILE A 308 -12.41 -19.13 2.80
N TYR A 309 -11.55 -18.77 3.76
CA TYR A 309 -11.66 -19.28 5.11
C TYR A 309 -12.92 -18.77 5.83
N THR A 310 -13.33 -17.53 5.62
CA THR A 310 -14.55 -16.97 6.19
C THR A 310 -15.80 -17.68 5.68
N LYS A 311 -15.86 -18.00 4.39
CA LYS A 311 -16.92 -18.84 3.81
C LYS A 311 -16.91 -20.26 4.41
N ALA A 312 -15.73 -20.86 4.57
CA ALA A 312 -15.59 -22.17 5.21
C ALA A 312 -16.05 -22.15 6.67
N ASN A 313 -15.76 -21.07 7.42
CA ASN A 313 -16.29 -20.86 8.76
C ASN A 313 -17.82 -20.80 8.76
N ALA A 314 -18.44 -20.01 7.87
CA ALA A 314 -19.89 -19.93 7.74
C ALA A 314 -20.52 -21.29 7.40
N LYS A 315 -19.86 -22.10 6.55
CA LYS A 315 -20.29 -23.47 6.28
C LYS A 315 -20.18 -24.35 7.51
N ALA A 316 -19.08 -24.27 8.26
CA ALA A 316 -18.87 -25.04 9.50
C ALA A 316 -19.91 -24.69 10.59
N SER A 317 -20.40 -23.45 10.62
CA SER A 317 -21.43 -22.98 11.55
C SER A 317 -22.82 -23.61 11.32
N LEU A 318 -23.04 -24.31 10.21
CA LEU A 318 -24.26 -25.10 9.95
C LEU A 318 -24.26 -26.46 10.69
N PHE A 319 -23.13 -26.88 11.25
CA PHE A 319 -22.95 -28.16 11.92
C PHE A 319 -23.02 -28.01 13.45
N PRO A 320 -23.28 -29.12 14.20
CA PRO A 320 -23.34 -29.07 15.64
C PRO A 320 -22.02 -28.65 16.28
N ILE A 321 -22.09 -27.94 17.41
CA ILE A 321 -20.97 -27.52 18.22
C ILE A 321 -20.87 -28.45 19.44
N LEU A 322 -19.67 -28.97 19.69
CA LEU A 322 -19.36 -29.76 20.89
C LEU A 322 -18.65 -28.86 21.92
N SER A 323 -19.31 -28.64 23.05
CA SER A 323 -18.73 -27.88 24.15
C SER A 323 -18.46 -28.80 25.36
N ILE A 324 -17.32 -28.60 25.99
CA ILE A 324 -16.91 -29.27 27.22
C ILE A 324 -16.78 -28.20 28.29
N SER A 325 -17.43 -28.41 29.43
CA SER A 325 -17.33 -27.52 30.59
C SER A 325 -16.98 -28.32 31.83
N ALA A 326 -16.15 -27.74 32.67
CA ALA A 326 -15.87 -28.26 33.99
C ALA A 326 -15.99 -27.12 34.98
N ASN A 327 -16.55 -27.40 36.13
CA ASN A 327 -16.69 -26.44 37.23
C ASN A 327 -16.19 -27.05 38.54
N ILE A 328 -15.54 -26.22 39.33
CA ILE A 328 -15.16 -26.53 40.70
C ILE A 328 -15.50 -25.28 41.53
N GLY A 329 -16.10 -25.50 42.68
CA GLY A 329 -16.49 -24.38 43.56
C GLY A 329 -16.88 -24.82 44.93
N GLU A 330 -16.88 -23.87 45.85
CA GLU A 330 -17.30 -24.01 47.21
C GLU A 330 -18.45 -23.05 47.49
N ILE A 331 -19.52 -23.57 48.14
CA ILE A 331 -20.69 -22.78 48.53
C ILE A 331 -20.66 -22.62 50.05
N LEU A 332 -20.56 -21.37 50.49
CA LEU A 332 -20.66 -20.96 51.87
C LEU A 332 -22.10 -20.45 52.10
N ASP A 333 -22.94 -21.22 52.79
CA ASP A 333 -24.34 -20.87 53.06
C ASP A 333 -24.54 -20.66 54.51
N SER A 334 -25.07 -19.49 54.91
CA SER A 334 -25.37 -19.16 56.34
C SER A 334 -26.58 -19.87 56.92
N THR A 335 -27.47 -20.45 56.09
CA THR A 335 -28.68 -21.10 56.53
C THR A 335 -28.46 -22.54 57.00
N THR A 336 -27.43 -23.19 56.46
CA THR A 336 -27.16 -24.60 56.73
C THR A 336 -26.08 -24.83 57.78
N GLN A 337 -25.45 -23.78 58.33
CA GLN A 337 -24.27 -23.86 59.25
C GLN A 337 -23.16 -24.83 58.72
N SER A 338 -23.18 -25.19 57.48
CA SER A 338 -22.18 -26.08 56.92
C SER A 338 -20.96 -25.25 56.46
N SER A 339 -19.84 -25.55 57.07
CA SER A 339 -18.53 -25.07 56.53
C SER A 339 -18.28 -25.71 55.18
N GLY A 340 -18.41 -24.89 54.12
CA GLY A 340 -17.99 -25.11 52.75
C GLY A 340 -18.14 -26.51 52.17
N ASN A 341 -19.06 -26.65 51.20
CA ASN A 341 -19.14 -27.88 50.40
C ASN A 341 -18.41 -27.67 49.09
N LEU A 342 -17.28 -28.34 48.89
CA LEU A 342 -16.58 -28.40 47.63
C LEU A 342 -17.37 -29.26 46.64
N ALA A 343 -17.82 -28.64 45.56
CA ALA A 343 -18.51 -29.33 44.46
C ALA A 343 -17.69 -29.21 43.17
N TRP A 344 -17.66 -30.28 42.39
CA TRP A 344 -17.08 -30.27 41.06
C TRP A 344 -18.00 -30.99 40.08
N GLY A 345 -17.94 -30.56 38.81
CA GLY A 345 -18.73 -31.17 37.76
C GLY A 345 -17.98 -31.13 36.40
N LEU A 346 -18.21 -32.13 35.57
CA LEU A 346 -17.77 -32.19 34.19
C LEU A 346 -19.00 -32.44 33.34
N ALA A 347 -19.20 -31.59 32.33
CA ALA A 347 -20.29 -31.72 31.38
C ALA A 347 -19.78 -31.62 29.95
N SER A 348 -20.42 -32.34 29.05
CA SER A 348 -20.26 -32.19 27.63
C SER A 348 -21.62 -31.98 26.98
N SER A 349 -21.72 -31.02 26.08
CA SER A 349 -22.95 -30.71 25.36
C SER A 349 -22.70 -30.65 23.84
N LEU A 350 -23.61 -31.24 23.07
CA LEU A 350 -23.64 -31.16 21.62
C LEU A 350 -24.88 -30.34 21.24
N SER A 351 -24.67 -29.14 20.72
CA SER A 351 -25.73 -28.21 20.33
C SER A 351 -25.79 -28.07 18.81
N ALA A 352 -26.97 -28.29 18.20
CA ALA A 352 -27.17 -28.14 16.76
C ALA A 352 -28.18 -27.03 16.45
N PRO A 353 -27.94 -26.16 15.50
CA PRO A 353 -28.87 -25.11 15.08
C PRO A 353 -30.06 -25.74 14.31
N ILE A 354 -31.28 -25.63 14.83
CA ILE A 354 -32.50 -26.15 14.20
C ILE A 354 -33.34 -25.00 13.63
N LEU A 355 -33.82 -24.11 14.48
CA LEU A 355 -34.74 -23.03 14.07
C LEU A 355 -34.03 -21.84 13.41
N ASN A 356 -32.79 -21.57 13.78
CA ASN A 356 -31.95 -20.50 13.19
C ASN A 356 -31.19 -20.95 11.94
N ARG A 357 -31.47 -22.14 11.42
CA ARG A 357 -30.79 -22.68 10.22
C ARG A 357 -30.91 -21.79 9.00
N THR A 358 -32.07 -21.14 8.82
CA THR A 358 -32.28 -20.20 7.71
C THR A 358 -31.30 -19.04 7.79
N GLN A 359 -31.11 -18.42 8.98
CA GLN A 359 -30.17 -17.33 9.18
C GLN A 359 -28.72 -17.75 8.85
N LEU A 360 -28.30 -18.91 9.33
CA LEU A 360 -26.95 -19.44 9.07
C LEU A 360 -26.75 -19.78 7.58
N THR A 361 -27.77 -20.33 6.92
CA THR A 361 -27.72 -20.60 5.47
C THR A 361 -27.61 -19.30 4.67
N GLN A 362 -28.38 -18.26 5.02
CA GLN A 362 -28.24 -16.96 4.35
C GLN A 362 -26.88 -16.31 4.60
N ASN A 363 -26.32 -16.46 5.81
CA ASN A 363 -24.93 -16.03 6.07
C ASN A 363 -23.92 -16.78 5.19
N TYR A 364 -24.09 -18.10 4.97
CA TYR A 364 -23.23 -18.85 4.06
C TYR A 364 -23.33 -18.30 2.62
N PHE A 365 -24.54 -18.00 2.11
CA PHE A 365 -24.70 -17.40 0.79
C PHE A 365 -24.13 -15.98 0.71
N LEU A 366 -24.24 -15.19 1.79
CA LEU A 366 -23.57 -13.89 1.89
C LEU A 366 -22.06 -14.04 1.74
N GLN A 367 -21.44 -14.98 2.47
CA GLN A 367 -19.99 -15.21 2.37
C GLN A 367 -19.56 -15.77 1.00
N ASP A 368 -20.44 -16.49 0.32
CA ASP A 368 -20.21 -16.94 -1.06
C ASP A 368 -20.20 -15.77 -2.06
N ALA A 369 -21.13 -14.83 -1.90
CA ALA A 369 -21.17 -13.62 -2.71
C ALA A 369 -19.94 -12.73 -2.47
N LEU A 370 -19.53 -12.55 -1.20
CA LEU A 370 -18.31 -11.81 -0.82
C LEU A 370 -17.03 -12.48 -1.34
N LEU A 371 -17.00 -13.82 -1.40
CA LEU A 371 -15.90 -14.55 -2.04
C LEU A 371 -15.81 -14.25 -3.52
N LYS A 372 -16.94 -14.24 -4.23
CA LYS A 372 -16.99 -13.86 -5.64
C LYS A 372 -16.54 -12.41 -5.86
N GLU A 373 -16.95 -11.50 -5.00
CA GLU A 373 -16.49 -10.10 -5.01
C GLU A 373 -14.97 -9.99 -4.83
N SER A 374 -14.40 -10.71 -3.84
CA SER A 374 -12.95 -10.74 -3.61
C SER A 374 -12.18 -11.29 -4.80
N TYR A 375 -12.73 -12.31 -5.48
CA TYR A 375 -12.14 -12.85 -6.71
C TYR A 375 -12.16 -11.83 -7.85
N LEU A 376 -13.28 -11.14 -8.08
CA LEU A 376 -13.40 -10.09 -9.10
C LEU A 376 -12.49 -8.89 -8.77
N THR A 377 -12.31 -8.57 -7.50
CA THR A 377 -11.38 -7.53 -7.03
C THR A 377 -9.94 -7.89 -7.37
N LEU A 378 -9.51 -9.14 -7.09
CA LEU A 378 -8.18 -9.62 -7.49
C LEU A 378 -8.00 -9.56 -9.01
N GLN A 379 -9.00 -10.00 -9.79
CA GLN A 379 -8.96 -9.92 -11.24
C GLN A 379 -8.82 -8.48 -11.75
N LYS A 380 -9.55 -7.55 -11.13
CA LYS A 380 -9.44 -6.12 -11.46
C LYS A 380 -8.04 -5.59 -11.12
N SER A 381 -7.53 -5.86 -9.91
CA SER A 381 -6.19 -5.41 -9.49
C SER A 381 -5.08 -5.92 -10.42
N LEU A 382 -5.18 -7.17 -10.90
CA LEU A 382 -4.24 -7.73 -11.88
C LEU A 382 -4.29 -6.97 -13.22
N LYS A 383 -5.49 -6.64 -13.70
CA LYS A 383 -5.66 -5.87 -14.94
C LYS A 383 -5.14 -4.45 -14.80
N ASP A 384 -5.48 -3.78 -13.69
CA ASP A 384 -5.05 -2.42 -13.40
C ASP A 384 -3.52 -2.35 -13.32
N ALA A 385 -2.89 -3.28 -12.58
CA ALA A 385 -1.43 -3.38 -12.45
C ALA A 385 -0.74 -3.64 -13.80
N PHE A 386 -1.35 -4.45 -14.67
CA PHE A 386 -0.83 -4.68 -16.00
C PHE A 386 -0.82 -3.41 -16.85
N PHE A 387 -1.95 -2.71 -16.95
CA PHE A 387 -2.03 -1.47 -17.72
C PHE A 387 -1.18 -0.34 -17.11
N GLU A 388 -1.01 -0.35 -15.79
CA GLU A 388 -0.07 0.56 -15.12
C GLU A 388 1.37 0.35 -15.60
N ILE A 389 1.84 -0.90 -15.69
CA ILE A 389 3.16 -1.24 -16.21
C ILE A 389 3.29 -0.85 -17.69
N GLU A 390 2.29 -1.17 -18.52
CA GLU A 390 2.31 -0.85 -19.94
C GLU A 390 2.37 0.67 -20.16
N ASN A 391 1.53 1.43 -19.47
CA ASN A 391 1.53 2.89 -19.54
C ASN A 391 2.84 3.50 -19.02
N ALA A 392 3.35 3.02 -17.89
CA ALA A 392 4.62 3.50 -17.33
C ALA A 392 5.79 3.23 -18.29
N SER A 393 5.82 2.06 -18.92
CA SER A 393 6.82 1.70 -19.92
C SER A 393 6.77 2.60 -21.16
N PHE A 394 5.57 2.83 -21.69
CA PHE A 394 5.37 3.74 -22.82
C PHE A 394 5.77 5.17 -22.48
N ASN A 395 5.34 5.67 -21.33
CA ASN A 395 5.66 7.04 -20.89
C ASN A 395 7.16 7.23 -20.67
N THR A 396 7.87 6.23 -20.13
CA THR A 396 9.33 6.27 -19.97
C THR A 396 10.04 6.37 -21.32
N ASN A 397 9.64 5.58 -22.32
CA ASN A 397 10.21 5.66 -23.67
C ASN A 397 9.92 7.02 -24.33
N SER A 398 8.71 7.54 -24.16
CA SER A 398 8.31 8.86 -24.65
C SER A 398 9.13 9.97 -24.01
N ALA A 399 9.29 9.96 -22.67
CA ALA A 399 10.08 10.94 -21.93
C ALA A 399 11.56 10.90 -22.34
N GLN A 400 12.13 9.73 -22.56
CA GLN A 400 13.49 9.57 -23.05
C GLN A 400 13.66 10.19 -24.45
N THR A 401 12.70 10.01 -25.35
CA THR A 401 12.71 10.62 -26.68
C THR A 401 12.60 12.15 -26.58
N GLN A 402 11.72 12.66 -25.71
CA GLN A 402 11.56 14.09 -25.46
C GLN A 402 12.85 14.71 -24.88
N LEU A 403 13.52 14.00 -23.96
CA LEU A 403 14.80 14.41 -23.41
C LEU A 403 15.87 14.54 -24.50
N GLN A 404 16.00 13.55 -25.39
CA GLN A 404 16.94 13.63 -26.54
C GLN A 404 16.64 14.81 -27.48
N ASN A 405 15.34 15.05 -27.73
CA ASN A 405 14.94 16.20 -28.59
C ASN A 405 15.23 17.53 -27.89
N SER A 406 15.03 17.63 -26.56
CA SER A 406 15.37 18.82 -25.79
C SER A 406 16.87 19.10 -25.76
N HIS A 407 17.71 18.06 -25.67
CA HIS A 407 19.16 18.19 -25.82
C HIS A 407 19.56 18.78 -27.19
N ARG A 408 18.96 18.27 -28.29
CA ARG A 408 19.21 18.80 -29.62
C ARG A 408 18.75 20.26 -29.75
N ARG A 409 17.59 20.60 -29.18
CA ARG A 409 17.05 21.96 -29.17
C ARG A 409 17.97 22.91 -28.41
N LEU A 410 18.46 22.51 -27.23
CA LEU A 410 19.41 23.32 -26.47
C LEU A 410 20.70 23.54 -27.24
N LYS A 411 21.28 22.50 -27.86
CA LYS A 411 22.48 22.63 -28.68
C LYS A 411 22.28 23.61 -29.84
N ASN A 412 21.15 23.56 -30.52
CA ASN A 412 20.83 24.51 -31.61
C ASN A 412 20.68 25.94 -31.07
N ALA A 413 20.03 26.12 -29.92
CA ALA A 413 19.88 27.42 -29.27
C ALA A 413 21.23 27.99 -28.80
N GLN A 414 22.13 27.15 -28.29
CA GLN A 414 23.50 27.54 -27.92
C GLN A 414 24.29 28.01 -29.15
N ASN A 415 24.29 27.25 -30.26
CA ASN A 415 24.96 27.62 -31.48
C ASN A 415 24.39 28.96 -32.05
N TYR A 416 23.06 29.10 -32.04
CA TYR A 416 22.40 30.32 -32.48
C TYR A 416 22.78 31.52 -31.61
N TYR A 417 22.80 31.35 -30.28
CA TYR A 417 23.22 32.40 -29.36
C TYR A 417 24.69 32.81 -29.60
N GLU A 418 25.59 31.85 -29.78
CA GLU A 418 27.00 32.13 -30.06
C GLU A 418 27.19 32.95 -31.37
N PHE A 419 26.49 32.56 -32.43
CA PHE A 419 26.48 33.36 -33.67
C PHE A 419 25.88 34.75 -33.46
N SER A 420 24.80 34.86 -32.72
CA SER A 420 24.13 36.12 -32.38
C SER A 420 25.06 37.00 -31.53
N PHE A 421 25.73 36.46 -30.55
CA PHE A 421 26.69 37.16 -29.71
C PHE A 421 27.85 37.74 -30.54
N ASN A 422 28.44 36.97 -31.44
CA ASN A 422 29.52 37.42 -32.33
C ASN A 422 29.02 38.55 -33.28
N ARG A 423 27.81 38.44 -33.83
CA ARG A 423 27.20 39.49 -34.64
C ARG A 423 26.92 40.77 -33.85
N HIS A 424 26.48 40.65 -32.61
CA HIS A 424 26.28 41.78 -31.70
C HIS A 424 27.61 42.50 -31.43
N THR A 425 28.66 41.74 -31.10
CA THR A 425 29.99 42.29 -30.77
C THR A 425 30.60 43.12 -31.91
N ILE A 426 30.34 42.78 -33.18
CA ILE A 426 30.78 43.50 -34.36
C ILE A 426 29.72 44.49 -34.88
N GLY A 427 28.63 44.72 -34.15
CA GLY A 427 27.61 45.70 -34.45
C GLY A 427 26.65 45.35 -35.60
N LEU A 428 26.56 44.07 -36.00
CA LEU A 428 25.65 43.61 -37.07
C LEU A 428 24.22 43.36 -36.57
N ILE A 429 24.00 43.16 -35.26
CA ILE A 429 22.71 43.12 -34.63
C ILE A 429 22.70 44.06 -33.42
N ASP A 430 21.55 44.56 -33.07
CA ASP A 430 21.41 45.46 -31.95
C ASP A 430 21.24 44.73 -30.61
N THR A 431 21.28 45.48 -29.52
CA THR A 431 21.14 44.95 -28.14
C THR A 431 19.74 44.39 -27.87
N LEU A 432 18.69 44.89 -28.55
CA LEU A 432 17.33 44.36 -28.44
C LEU A 432 17.25 42.92 -28.96
N GLU A 433 17.77 42.70 -30.20
CA GLU A 433 17.81 41.35 -30.79
C GLU A 433 18.67 40.40 -29.95
N HIS A 434 19.80 40.87 -29.42
CA HIS A 434 20.66 40.06 -28.55
C HIS A 434 19.96 39.67 -27.24
N ALA A 435 19.21 40.59 -26.60
CA ALA A 435 18.45 40.29 -25.38
C ALA A 435 17.37 39.21 -25.63
N LEU A 436 16.66 39.29 -26.75
CA LEU A 436 15.64 38.30 -27.12
C LEU A 436 16.28 36.91 -27.43
N ASN A 437 17.46 36.89 -28.04
CA ASN A 437 18.19 35.65 -28.31
C ASN A 437 18.69 35.00 -27.01
N SER A 438 19.09 35.80 -26.01
CA SER A 438 19.47 35.33 -24.68
C SER A 438 18.28 34.68 -23.96
N ALA A 439 17.11 35.30 -24.00
CA ALA A 439 15.88 34.74 -23.45
C ALA A 439 15.47 33.42 -24.15
N SER A 440 15.68 33.34 -25.49
CA SER A 440 15.44 32.11 -26.26
C SER A 440 16.34 30.96 -25.84
N LEU A 441 17.61 31.21 -25.53
CA LEU A 441 18.53 30.22 -24.98
C LEU A 441 18.06 29.72 -23.62
N ASN A 442 17.67 30.63 -22.71
CA ASN A 442 17.15 30.29 -21.41
C ASN A 442 15.85 29.44 -21.51
N ASN A 443 14.97 29.74 -22.46
CA ASN A 443 13.76 28.96 -22.73
C ASN A 443 14.09 27.53 -23.21
N ALA A 444 15.12 27.38 -24.06
CA ALA A 444 15.60 26.04 -24.44
C ALA A 444 16.20 25.28 -23.24
N GLN A 445 16.87 25.98 -22.33
CA GLN A 445 17.41 25.42 -21.08
C GLN A 445 16.30 25.00 -20.11
N LYS A 446 15.25 25.84 -19.92
CA LYS A 446 14.05 25.48 -19.15
C LYS A 446 13.38 24.24 -19.72
N SER A 447 13.24 24.16 -21.05
CA SER A 447 12.66 22.99 -21.71
C SER A 447 13.46 21.71 -21.48
N LEU A 448 14.80 21.79 -21.51
CA LEU A 448 15.67 20.64 -21.17
C LEU A 448 15.50 20.23 -19.71
N ASN A 449 15.50 21.20 -18.79
CA ASN A 449 15.36 20.94 -17.37
C ASN A 449 14.03 20.24 -17.04
N THR A 450 12.93 20.68 -17.65
CA THR A 450 11.63 20.03 -17.53
C THR A 450 11.65 18.61 -18.13
N ALA A 451 12.27 18.40 -19.29
CA ALA A 451 12.38 17.07 -19.89
C ALA A 451 13.26 16.12 -19.07
N GLN A 452 14.32 16.62 -18.41
CA GLN A 452 15.14 15.84 -17.47
C GLN A 452 14.33 15.41 -16.24
N SER A 453 13.60 16.34 -15.62
CA SER A 453 12.75 16.06 -14.48
C SER A 453 11.66 15.05 -14.83
N GLU A 454 10.98 15.22 -15.96
CA GLU A 454 9.93 14.32 -16.42
C GLU A 454 10.47 12.91 -16.68
N ASN A 455 11.65 12.78 -17.29
CA ASN A 455 12.30 11.48 -17.46
C ASN A 455 12.58 10.79 -16.11
N LEU A 456 13.02 11.53 -15.09
CA LEU A 456 13.23 10.98 -13.74
C LEU A 456 11.90 10.57 -13.08
N LYS A 457 10.84 11.37 -13.19
CA LYS A 457 9.51 11.08 -12.66
C LYS A 457 8.89 9.85 -13.32
N THR A 458 9.07 9.67 -14.64
CA THR A 458 8.57 8.46 -15.32
C THR A 458 9.32 7.21 -14.90
N LEU A 459 10.62 7.30 -14.57
CA LEU A 459 11.38 6.20 -13.98
C LEU A 459 10.87 5.85 -12.57
N VAL A 460 10.51 6.85 -11.75
CA VAL A 460 9.85 6.61 -10.45
C VAL A 460 8.50 5.91 -10.62
N THR A 461 7.70 6.37 -11.61
CA THR A 461 6.41 5.74 -11.93
C THR A 461 6.59 4.30 -12.38
N LEU A 462 7.60 4.03 -13.20
CA LEU A 462 7.96 2.69 -13.63
C LEU A 462 8.36 1.81 -12.44
N TYR A 463 9.21 2.32 -11.55
CA TYR A 463 9.57 1.63 -10.31
C TYR A 463 8.35 1.26 -9.46
N LYS A 464 7.41 2.20 -9.28
CA LYS A 464 6.14 1.98 -8.57
C LYS A 464 5.29 0.91 -9.26
N ALA A 465 5.14 0.98 -10.58
CA ALA A 465 4.39 0.03 -11.39
C ALA A 465 4.94 -1.40 -11.29
N PHE A 466 6.25 -1.57 -11.10
CA PHE A 466 6.89 -2.87 -10.84
C PHE A 466 6.87 -3.30 -9.37
N GLY A 467 6.10 -2.61 -8.53
CA GLY A 467 6.00 -2.96 -7.10
C GLY A 467 7.31 -2.78 -6.35
N GLY A 468 8.12 -1.79 -6.74
CA GLY A 468 9.36 -1.44 -6.07
C GLY A 468 10.55 -2.37 -6.38
N ASN A 469 10.43 -3.26 -7.35
CA ASN A 469 11.49 -4.18 -7.72
C ASN A 469 11.70 -4.20 -9.25
N LEU A 470 12.71 -3.51 -9.71
CA LEU A 470 13.10 -3.47 -11.12
C LEU A 470 14.16 -4.53 -11.49
N ASN A 471 14.49 -5.45 -10.55
CA ASN A 471 15.57 -6.44 -10.72
C ASN A 471 16.90 -5.83 -11.19
N LEU A 472 17.22 -4.64 -10.67
CA LEU A 472 18.48 -3.98 -10.97
C LEU A 472 19.62 -4.75 -10.32
N HIS A 473 20.54 -5.23 -11.13
CA HIS A 473 21.79 -5.80 -10.68
C HIS A 473 22.86 -4.70 -10.66
N LYS A 474 23.68 -4.66 -9.62
CA LYS A 474 24.96 -3.99 -9.68
C LYS A 474 25.78 -4.72 -10.76
N GLU A 475 25.79 -4.23 -11.99
CA GLU A 475 26.84 -4.62 -12.92
C GLU A 475 28.18 -4.20 -12.30
N SER A 476 29.01 -5.18 -12.00
CA SER A 476 30.42 -4.93 -11.73
C SER A 476 30.97 -4.33 -13.01
N TYR A 477 31.11 -3.03 -13.07
CA TYR A 477 32.00 -2.42 -14.05
C TYR A 477 33.40 -2.93 -13.74
N ALA A 478 33.79 -4.03 -14.40
CA ALA A 478 35.18 -4.35 -14.55
C ALA A 478 35.75 -3.24 -15.43
N ASP A 479 36.66 -2.49 -14.86
CA ASP A 479 37.50 -1.51 -15.54
C ASP A 479 38.02 -2.10 -16.86
N ASN A 480 37.71 -1.45 -17.98
CA ASN A 480 38.46 -1.50 -19.23
C ASN A 480 38.90 -0.10 -19.64
#